data_96198651f527fb6bee576cbe2eddf7d4
#
_entry.id   96198651f527fb6bee576cbe2eddf7d4
#
_cell.length_a   1.000
_cell.length_b   1.000
_cell.length_c   1.000
_cell.angle_alpha   90.00
_cell.angle_beta   90.00
_cell.angle_gamma   90.00
#
_symmetry.space_group_name_H-M   'P 1'
#
loop_
_entity.id
_entity.type
_entity.pdbx_description
1 polymer ?
#
loop_
_entity_poly.entity_id
_entity_poly.type
_entity_poly.pdbx_seq_one_letter_code
_entity_poly.pdbx_strand_id
1 'polypeptide(L)'
;MTEQKYPQSAESNEYRYIDFEWLDEVATGLTAGAEKHPGETWRSIPAEEHAARALRHLSMWLAGDRSDSHIINASMRCMMAWVIEREENQNCDPEEIDALREENKELWAELNKYRLRDFEGGAE
;
A
#
# COMPACT_ATOMS: atom_id res chain seq x y z
N MET A 1 12.05 -35.38 -12.36
CA MET A 1 12.05 -35.04 -12.48
C MET A 1 12.24 -34.16 -12.83
N THR A 2 12.44 -33.96 -12.98
CA THR A 2 12.77 -33.33 -13.32
C THR A 2 12.45 -32.30 -13.50
N GLU A 3 12.64 -31.88 -13.34
CA GLU A 3 12.47 -30.85 -13.39
C GLU A 3 12.02 -30.27 -14.25
N GLN A 4 11.35 -30.56 -14.44
CA GLN A 4 10.94 -30.03 -15.29
C GLN A 4 10.79 -28.84 -15.35
N LYS A 5 10.83 -28.56 -15.83
CA LYS A 5 10.81 -27.30 -16.01
C LYS A 5 9.76 -27.00 -16.81
N TYR A 6 8.72 -26.51 -16.24
CA TYR A 6 7.72 -25.90 -16.99
C TYR A 6 8.28 -24.65 -17.52
N PRO A 7 8.13 -24.36 -18.76
CA PRO A 7 8.61 -23.11 -19.29
C PRO A 7 7.74 -22.02 -18.72
N GLN A 8 8.10 -21.59 -17.56
CA GLN A 8 7.42 -20.46 -17.01
C GLN A 8 8.01 -19.26 -17.64
N SER A 9 7.22 -18.47 -18.27
CA SER A 9 7.73 -17.24 -18.83
C SER A 9 8.10 -16.32 -17.69
N ALA A 10 9.01 -15.41 -17.94
CA ALA A 10 9.45 -14.46 -16.94
C ALA A 10 8.30 -13.55 -16.48
N GLU A 11 7.23 -13.47 -17.27
CA GLU A 11 6.08 -12.67 -16.90
C GLU A 11 5.10 -13.40 -16.01
N SER A 12 5.27 -14.71 -15.82
CA SER A 12 4.34 -15.48 -15.00
C SER A 12 4.57 -15.20 -13.53
N ASN A 13 3.55 -14.76 -12.86
CA ASN A 13 3.61 -14.55 -11.42
C ASN A 13 3.20 -15.81 -10.71
N GLU A 14 3.89 -16.10 -9.62
CA GLU A 14 3.63 -17.30 -8.85
C GLU A 14 2.70 -16.95 -7.69
N TYR A 15 1.42 -17.07 -7.91
CA TYR A 15 0.42 -16.75 -6.90
C TYR A 15 0.53 -17.66 -5.69
N ARG A 16 1.19 -18.81 -5.83
CA ARG A 16 1.38 -19.73 -4.72
C ARG A 16 2.27 -19.16 -3.61
N TYR A 17 2.99 -18.07 -3.89
CA TYR A 17 3.79 -17.40 -2.86
C TYR A 17 2.95 -16.48 -1.99
N ILE A 18 1.70 -16.27 -2.34
CA ILE A 18 0.80 -15.48 -1.51
C ILE A 18 0.12 -16.44 -0.53
N ASP A 19 0.15 -16.09 0.75
CA ASP A 19 -0.52 -16.91 1.75
C ASP A 19 -2.03 -16.83 1.53
N PHE A 20 -2.66 -17.96 1.30
CA PHE A 20 -4.08 -17.98 0.96
C PHE A 20 -4.98 -17.63 2.13
N GLU A 21 -4.56 -17.93 3.35
CA GLU A 21 -5.33 -17.54 4.53
C GLU A 21 -5.36 -16.03 4.68
N TRP A 22 -4.19 -15.39 4.46
CA TRP A 22 -4.14 -13.94 4.48
C TRP A 22 -5.03 -13.34 3.38
N LEU A 23 -4.94 -13.90 2.18
CA LEU A 23 -5.74 -13.42 1.05
C LEU A 23 -7.24 -13.57 1.35
N ASP A 24 -7.63 -14.67 1.95
CA ASP A 24 -9.02 -14.93 2.32
C ASP A 24 -9.51 -13.93 3.35
N GLU A 25 -8.68 -13.60 4.33
CA GLU A 25 -9.03 -12.59 5.34
C GLU A 25 -9.23 -11.22 4.72
N VAL A 26 -8.35 -10.86 3.78
CA VAL A 26 -8.48 -9.60 3.06
C VAL A 26 -9.78 -9.58 2.26
N ALA A 27 -10.09 -10.67 1.57
CA ALA A 27 -11.33 -10.77 0.80
C ALA A 27 -12.57 -10.67 1.70
N THR A 28 -12.50 -11.29 2.86
CA THR A 28 -13.59 -11.24 3.84
C THR A 28 -13.82 -9.80 4.30
N GLY A 29 -12.73 -9.09 4.60
CA GLY A 29 -12.81 -7.70 5.03
C GLY A 29 -13.37 -6.79 3.94
N LEU A 30 -12.94 -6.99 2.71
CA LEU A 30 -13.43 -6.21 1.58
C LEU A 30 -14.91 -6.47 1.33
N THR A 31 -15.34 -7.73 1.48
CA THR A 31 -16.75 -8.09 1.31
C THR A 31 -17.62 -7.41 2.38
N ALA A 32 -17.17 -7.45 3.62
CA ALA A 32 -17.89 -6.79 4.72
C ALA A 32 -17.98 -5.27 4.50
N GLY A 33 -16.90 -4.69 4.00
CA GLY A 33 -16.87 -3.26 3.68
C GLY A 33 -17.83 -2.90 2.56
N ALA A 34 -17.93 -3.75 1.55
CA ALA A 34 -18.83 -3.53 0.42
C ALA A 34 -20.30 -3.59 0.87
N GLU A 35 -20.61 -4.41 1.85
CA GLU A 35 -21.97 -4.49 2.40
C GLU A 35 -22.33 -3.21 3.15
N LYS A 36 -21.37 -2.66 3.89
CA LYS A 36 -21.57 -1.42 4.63
C LYS A 36 -21.60 -0.19 3.73
N HIS A 37 -20.79 -0.21 2.69
CA HIS A 37 -20.60 0.94 1.81
C HIS A 37 -20.75 0.50 0.35
N PRO A 38 -22.00 0.28 -0.09
CA PRO A 38 -22.23 -0.16 -1.47
C PRO A 38 -21.71 0.85 -2.47
N GLY A 39 -21.31 0.36 -3.63
CA GLY A 39 -20.84 1.21 -4.70
C GLY A 39 -19.36 1.52 -4.67
N GLU A 40 -18.60 0.77 -3.88
CA GLU A 40 -17.13 0.92 -3.81
C GLU A 40 -16.70 2.35 -3.52
N THR A 41 -17.25 2.91 -2.45
CA THR A 41 -16.99 4.29 -2.04
C THR A 41 -15.51 4.59 -1.88
N TRP A 42 -14.71 3.56 -1.59
CA TRP A 42 -13.28 3.74 -1.40
C TRP A 42 -12.57 4.26 -2.66
N ARG A 43 -13.19 4.10 -3.83
CA ARG A 43 -12.58 4.56 -5.07
C ARG A 43 -12.56 6.09 -5.20
N SER A 44 -13.37 6.77 -4.41
CA SER A 44 -13.38 8.23 -4.39
C SER A 44 -12.48 8.84 -3.31
N ILE A 45 -11.84 7.98 -2.51
CA ILE A 45 -10.93 8.44 -1.45
C ILE A 45 -9.52 8.53 -2.04
N PRO A 46 -8.81 9.65 -1.81
CA PRO A 46 -7.45 9.77 -2.35
C PRO A 46 -6.50 8.70 -1.82
N ALA A 47 -5.51 8.35 -2.64
CA ALA A 47 -4.54 7.33 -2.26
C ALA A 47 -3.83 7.67 -0.95
N GLU A 48 -3.52 8.95 -0.76
CA GLU A 48 -2.86 9.42 0.46
C GLU A 48 -3.68 9.14 1.71
N GLU A 49 -4.99 9.28 1.60
CA GLU A 49 -5.87 9.03 2.72
C GLU A 49 -5.89 7.54 3.08
N HIS A 50 -5.92 6.68 2.07
CA HIS A 50 -5.84 5.24 2.30
C HIS A 50 -4.52 4.86 2.95
N ALA A 51 -3.42 5.45 2.48
CA ALA A 51 -2.10 5.19 3.05
C ALA A 51 -2.03 5.65 4.51
N ALA A 52 -2.61 6.80 4.82
CA ALA A 52 -2.64 7.32 6.19
C ALA A 52 -3.42 6.37 7.10
N ARG A 53 -4.53 5.84 6.61
CA ARG A 53 -5.34 4.89 7.40
C ARG A 53 -4.61 3.56 7.59
N ALA A 54 -3.86 3.13 6.58
CA ALA A 54 -3.03 1.94 6.71
C ALA A 54 -1.97 2.14 7.80
N LEU A 55 -1.33 3.29 7.79
CA LEU A 55 -0.30 3.62 8.77
C LEU A 55 -0.90 3.65 10.18
N ARG A 56 -2.10 4.19 10.32
CA ARG A 56 -2.78 4.21 11.61
C ARG A 56 -3.00 2.80 12.15
N HIS A 57 -3.48 1.89 11.32
CA HIS A 57 -3.69 0.51 11.74
C HIS A 57 -2.38 -0.16 12.15
N LEU A 58 -1.32 0.08 11.39
CA LEU A 58 -0.01 -0.48 11.71
C LEU A 58 0.52 0.08 13.04
N SER A 59 0.32 1.38 13.27
CA SER A 59 0.73 2.01 14.52
C SER A 59 -0.01 1.43 15.72
N MET A 60 -1.30 1.20 15.58
CA MET A 60 -2.11 0.60 16.64
C MET A 60 -1.66 -0.82 16.95
N TRP A 61 -1.37 -1.58 15.90
CA TRP A 61 -0.87 -2.94 16.07
C TRP A 61 0.48 -2.95 16.79
N LEU A 62 1.37 -2.06 16.40
CA LEU A 62 2.68 -1.93 17.05
C LEU A 62 2.56 -1.53 18.50
N ALA A 63 1.54 -0.76 18.84
CA ALA A 63 1.27 -0.36 20.22
C ALA A 63 0.65 -1.49 21.05
N GLY A 64 0.37 -2.64 20.43
CA GLY A 64 -0.17 -3.78 21.14
C GLY A 64 -1.67 -3.92 21.08
N ASP A 65 -2.35 -3.05 20.36
CA ASP A 65 -3.80 -3.11 20.26
C ASP A 65 -4.20 -4.28 19.35
N ARG A 66 -5.05 -5.15 19.87
CA ARG A 66 -5.56 -6.31 19.13
C ARG A 66 -7.08 -6.32 19.10
N SER A 67 -7.70 -5.16 19.36
CA SER A 67 -9.16 -5.04 19.36
C SER A 67 -9.76 -5.12 17.97
N ASP A 68 -8.92 -5.01 16.94
CA ASP A 68 -9.34 -5.06 15.55
C ASP A 68 -8.27 -5.78 14.75
N SER A 69 -8.61 -6.22 13.56
CA SER A 69 -7.67 -6.90 12.67
C SER A 69 -6.82 -5.86 11.93
N HIS A 70 -5.92 -5.21 12.67
CA HIS A 70 -5.17 -4.08 12.14
C HIS A 70 -4.30 -4.43 10.93
N ILE A 71 -3.66 -5.60 10.94
CA ILE A 71 -2.81 -6.01 9.83
C ILE A 71 -3.64 -6.20 8.55
N ILE A 72 -4.79 -6.84 8.68
CA ILE A 72 -5.67 -7.06 7.53
C ILE A 72 -6.25 -5.73 7.05
N ASN A 73 -6.66 -4.88 7.97
CA ASN A 73 -7.20 -3.56 7.61
C ASN A 73 -6.17 -2.71 6.91
N ALA A 74 -4.91 -2.75 7.38
CA ALA A 74 -3.82 -2.06 6.71
C ALA A 74 -3.58 -2.63 5.31
N SER A 75 -3.67 -3.95 5.17
CA SER A 75 -3.50 -4.63 3.88
C SER A 75 -4.55 -4.16 2.88
N MET A 76 -5.79 -4.07 3.30
CA MET A 76 -6.88 -3.59 2.45
C MET A 76 -6.64 -2.15 2.00
N ARG A 77 -6.21 -1.30 2.93
CA ARG A 77 -5.94 0.11 2.62
C ARG A 77 -4.76 0.26 1.65
N CYS A 78 -3.74 -0.57 1.82
CA CYS A 78 -2.61 -0.55 0.91
C CYS A 78 -3.03 -0.93 -0.50
N MET A 79 -3.87 -1.93 -0.64
CA MET A 79 -4.40 -2.33 -1.94
C MET A 79 -5.19 -1.19 -2.58
N MET A 80 -6.05 -0.55 -1.78
CA MET A 80 -6.87 0.57 -2.26
C MET A 80 -5.99 1.72 -2.73
N ALA A 81 -4.98 2.08 -1.94
CA ALA A 81 -4.06 3.15 -2.30
C ALA A 81 -3.35 2.83 -3.62
N TRP A 82 -2.88 1.59 -3.76
CA TRP A 82 -2.17 1.17 -4.97
C TRP A 82 -3.07 1.25 -6.19
N VAL A 83 -4.32 0.81 -6.07
CA VAL A 83 -5.28 0.85 -7.18
C VAL A 83 -5.56 2.30 -7.61
N ILE A 84 -5.81 3.18 -6.64
CA ILE A 84 -6.10 4.59 -6.93
C ILE A 84 -4.89 5.22 -7.63
N GLU A 85 -3.70 4.99 -7.12
CA GLU A 85 -2.49 5.54 -7.71
C GLU A 85 -2.29 5.03 -9.14
N ARG A 86 -2.52 3.75 -9.37
CA ARG A 86 -2.40 3.16 -10.70
C ARG A 86 -3.38 3.82 -11.68
N GLU A 87 -4.61 4.04 -11.25
CA GLU A 87 -5.63 4.65 -12.09
C GLU A 87 -5.30 6.10 -12.42
N GLU A 88 -4.78 6.82 -11.44
CA GLU A 88 -4.33 8.20 -11.65
C GLU A 88 -3.19 8.25 -12.65
N ASN A 89 -2.22 7.34 -12.53
CA ASN A 89 -1.09 7.29 -13.43
C ASN A 89 -1.51 6.97 -14.87
N GLN A 90 -2.53 6.15 -15.03
CA GLN A 90 -3.04 5.80 -16.36
C GLN A 90 -3.73 6.98 -17.03
N ASN A 91 -4.21 7.93 -16.25
CA ASN A 91 -4.93 9.09 -16.76
C ASN A 91 -4.06 10.32 -16.93
N CYS A 92 -2.77 10.22 -16.56
CA CYS A 92 -1.84 11.34 -16.67
C CYS A 92 -0.89 11.17 -17.84
N ASP A 93 -0.40 12.30 -18.36
CA ASP A 93 0.64 12.34 -19.37
C ASP A 93 1.92 11.74 -18.76
N PRO A 94 2.61 10.84 -19.47
CA PRO A 94 3.86 10.26 -18.95
C PRO A 94 4.91 11.29 -18.54
N GLU A 95 5.02 12.39 -19.27
CA GLU A 95 5.97 13.46 -18.92
C GLU A 95 5.59 14.13 -17.60
N GLU A 96 4.30 14.34 -17.40
CA GLU A 96 3.78 14.92 -16.18
C GLU A 96 4.03 14.00 -14.99
N ILE A 97 3.84 12.70 -15.18
CA ILE A 97 4.09 11.70 -14.14
C ILE A 97 5.57 11.73 -13.73
N ASP A 98 6.47 11.77 -14.71
CA ASP A 98 7.91 11.80 -14.45
C ASP A 98 8.31 13.06 -13.70
N ALA A 99 7.72 14.20 -14.09
CA ALA A 99 8.00 15.46 -13.41
C ALA A 99 7.56 15.43 -11.97
N LEU A 100 6.38 14.87 -11.70
CA LEU A 100 5.86 14.76 -10.34
C LEU A 100 6.69 13.81 -9.48
N ARG A 101 7.17 12.72 -10.07
CA ARG A 101 8.01 11.78 -9.36
C ARG A 101 9.35 12.41 -8.99
N GLU A 102 9.90 13.20 -9.87
CA GLU A 102 11.16 13.89 -9.61
C GLU A 102 11.00 14.91 -8.50
N GLU A 103 9.91 15.68 -8.54
CA GLU A 103 9.58 16.65 -7.52
C GLU A 103 9.41 15.98 -6.15
N ASN A 104 8.69 14.86 -6.10
CA ASN A 104 8.51 14.11 -4.86
C ASN A 104 9.83 13.60 -4.30
N LYS A 105 10.72 13.16 -5.17
CA LYS A 105 12.02 12.69 -4.78
C LYS A 105 12.82 13.79 -4.11
N GLU A 106 12.77 14.98 -4.67
CA GLU A 106 13.45 16.14 -4.11
C GLU A 106 12.87 16.53 -2.75
N LEU A 107 11.55 16.50 -2.64
CA LEU A 107 10.87 16.83 -1.38
C LEU A 107 11.24 15.83 -0.28
N TRP A 108 11.31 14.55 -0.62
CA TRP A 108 11.70 13.52 0.33
C TRP A 108 13.15 13.69 0.77
N ALA A 109 14.03 14.04 -0.16
CA ALA A 109 15.43 14.29 0.17
C ALA A 109 15.55 15.48 1.12
N GLU A 110 14.78 16.52 0.88
CA GLU A 110 14.75 17.71 1.72
C GLU A 110 14.28 17.37 3.13
N LEU A 111 13.18 16.63 3.22
CA LEU A 111 12.63 16.19 4.51
C LEU A 111 13.63 15.35 5.30
N ASN A 112 14.32 14.44 4.61
CA ASN A 112 15.29 13.58 5.25
C ASN A 112 16.47 14.35 5.82
N LYS A 113 16.87 15.44 5.15
CA LYS A 113 17.93 16.31 5.66
C LYS A 113 17.55 16.87 7.02
N TYR A 114 16.34 17.38 7.14
CA TYR A 114 15.86 17.95 8.40
C TYR A 114 15.73 16.89 9.49
N ARG A 115 15.22 15.73 9.13
CA ARG A 115 15.06 14.64 10.10
C ARG A 115 16.39 14.18 10.67
N LEU A 116 17.39 14.02 9.81
CA LEU A 116 18.72 13.60 10.25
C LEU A 116 19.37 14.67 11.12
N ARG A 117 19.19 15.93 10.74
CA ARG A 117 19.73 17.04 11.51
C ARG A 117 19.13 17.09 12.91
N ASP A 118 17.82 16.97 13.00
CA ASP A 118 17.13 16.98 14.28
C ASP A 118 17.57 15.81 15.16
N PHE A 119 17.74 14.65 14.55
CA PHE A 119 18.18 13.46 15.26
C PHE A 119 19.59 13.64 15.81
N GLU A 120 20.50 14.17 15.01
CA GLU A 120 21.88 14.41 15.40
C GLU A 120 21.95 15.47 16.50
N GLY A 121 21.18 16.53 16.37
CA GLY A 121 21.10 17.56 17.38
C GLY A 121 20.57 17.03 18.69
N GLY A 122 19.60 16.14 18.64
CA GLY A 122 19.00 15.54 19.81
C GLY A 122 19.94 14.58 20.53
N ALA A 123 20.91 14.04 19.83
CA ALA A 123 21.87 13.11 20.40
C ALA A 123 22.94 13.80 21.23
N GLU A 124 23.07 15.10 21.10
CA GLU A 124 24.03 15.87 21.89
C GLU A 124 23.39 16.39 23.14
#